data_4377eb2af8bfffd4f0f0d5284e69a901
#
_entry.id   4377eb2af8bfffd4f0f0d5284e69a901
#
_cell.length_a   1.000
_cell.length_b   1.000
_cell.length_c   1.000
_cell.angle_alpha   90.00
_cell.angle_beta   90.00
_cell.angle_gamma   90.00
#
_symmetry.space_group_name_H-M   'P 1'
#
loop_
_entity.id
_entity.type
_entity.pdbx_description
1 polymer ?
#
loop_
_entity_poly.entity_id
_entity_poly.type
_entity_poly.pdbx_seq_one_letter_code
_entity_poly.pdbx_strand_id
1 'polypeptide(L)'
;MKLEFKNVTKQYGEVNAVNKVNCVMEKGIYGLLGVNGAGKTTLMRMLCTIVQPSEGQILWNGKDIWKLGGEYRDILGYLPQDFGYYPDLTVYDYMMYISSIKGLKMPFARKKVKQLLNQVGMEKFSKRKMKNLSGGMVRRVGIAQAMLNDPQILVLDEPTAGLDPNERIRFRNLIVGRTFGALVYTYCIGY
;
A
#
# COMPACT_ATOMS: atom_id res chain seq x y z
N MET A 1 6.94 -7.15 16.41
CA MET A 1 5.97 -6.37 15.62
C MET A 1 4.58 -6.94 15.89
N LYS A 2 3.63 -6.12 16.33
CA LYS A 2 2.26 -6.52 16.60
C LYS A 2 1.30 -5.39 16.20
N LEU A 3 0.36 -5.68 15.34
CA LEU A 3 -0.71 -4.78 14.92
C LEU A 3 -2.02 -5.35 15.48
N GLU A 4 -2.76 -4.56 16.28
CA GLU A 4 -3.98 -5.02 16.96
C GLU A 4 -5.16 -4.13 16.59
N PHE A 5 -6.24 -4.74 16.18
CA PHE A 5 -7.54 -4.09 15.99
C PHE A 5 -8.41 -4.42 17.20
N LYS A 6 -8.91 -3.40 17.92
CA LYS A 6 -9.73 -3.56 19.12
C LYS A 6 -11.08 -2.89 18.90
N ASN A 7 -12.13 -3.68 18.69
CA ASN A 7 -13.51 -3.24 18.46
C ASN A 7 -13.62 -2.14 17.41
N VAL A 8 -12.83 -2.26 16.33
CA VAL A 8 -12.75 -1.22 15.29
C VAL A 8 -14.05 -1.17 14.52
N THR A 9 -14.73 -0.03 14.58
CA THR A 9 -15.99 0.25 13.87
C THR A 9 -15.83 1.49 13.03
N LYS A 10 -16.39 1.48 11.82
CA LYS A 10 -16.55 2.68 10.99
C LYS A 10 -17.96 2.77 10.47
N GLN A 11 -18.63 3.83 10.87
CA GLN A 11 -19.99 4.16 10.46
C GLN A 11 -19.98 5.37 9.50
N TYR A 12 -20.78 5.30 8.46
CA TYR A 12 -21.09 6.37 7.53
C TYR A 12 -22.61 6.55 7.50
N GLY A 13 -23.12 7.62 8.14
CA GLY A 13 -24.55 7.80 8.36
C GLY A 13 -25.12 6.60 9.13
N GLU A 14 -26.10 5.92 8.57
CA GLU A 14 -26.73 4.73 9.17
C GLU A 14 -26.02 3.40 8.85
N VAL A 15 -25.00 3.43 7.98
CA VAL A 15 -24.33 2.20 7.50
C VAL A 15 -23.04 1.94 8.27
N ASN A 16 -22.94 0.78 8.89
CA ASN A 16 -21.69 0.28 9.47
C ASN A 16 -20.85 -0.39 8.37
N ALA A 17 -19.93 0.36 7.77
CA ALA A 17 -19.01 -0.16 6.76
C ALA A 17 -18.00 -1.17 7.34
N VAL A 18 -17.62 -0.98 8.60
CA VAL A 18 -16.82 -1.92 9.40
C VAL A 18 -17.46 -1.98 10.79
N ASN A 19 -17.66 -3.18 11.33
CA ASN A 19 -18.37 -3.36 12.59
C ASN A 19 -17.56 -4.25 13.55
N LYS A 20 -17.09 -3.66 14.66
CA LYS A 20 -16.43 -4.30 15.81
C LYS A 20 -15.33 -5.31 15.43
N VAL A 21 -14.50 -4.97 14.44
CA VAL A 21 -13.41 -5.84 14.01
C VAL A 21 -12.38 -5.97 15.12
N ASN A 22 -12.07 -7.23 15.47
CA ASN A 22 -11.05 -7.60 16.42
C ASN A 22 -10.10 -8.57 15.74
N CYS A 23 -8.82 -8.21 15.60
CA CYS A 23 -7.79 -9.13 15.12
C CYS A 23 -6.40 -8.69 15.57
N VAL A 24 -5.48 -9.63 15.54
CA VAL A 24 -4.06 -9.40 15.80
C VAL A 24 -3.29 -9.88 14.58
N MET A 25 -2.42 -9.02 14.08
CA MET A 25 -1.50 -9.32 12.99
C MET A 25 -0.07 -9.18 13.50
N GLU A 26 0.69 -10.23 13.35
CA GLU A 26 2.13 -10.25 13.65
C GLU A 26 2.94 -10.13 12.35
N LYS A 27 4.19 -10.58 12.36
CA LYS A 27 4.99 -10.65 11.13
C LYS A 27 4.38 -11.69 10.19
N GLY A 28 3.98 -11.26 8.98
CA GLY A 28 3.36 -12.18 8.02
C GLY A 28 2.66 -11.49 6.85
N ILE A 29 1.97 -12.30 6.06
CA ILE A 29 1.19 -11.88 4.91
C ILE A 29 -0.28 -12.13 5.21
N TYR A 30 -1.11 -11.11 5.10
CA TYR A 30 -2.53 -11.12 5.44
C TYR A 30 -3.38 -10.72 4.23
N GLY A 31 -4.27 -11.59 3.81
CA GLY A 31 -5.24 -11.33 2.76
C GLY A 31 -6.61 -11.01 3.34
N LEU A 32 -7.17 -9.84 3.01
CA LEU A 32 -8.55 -9.51 3.32
C LEU A 32 -9.45 -9.98 2.17
N LEU A 33 -10.20 -11.03 2.41
CA LEU A 33 -11.11 -11.63 1.44
C LEU A 33 -12.54 -11.16 1.68
N GLY A 34 -13.30 -10.96 0.62
CA GLY A 34 -14.72 -10.62 0.71
C GLY A 34 -15.27 -10.01 -0.58
N VAL A 35 -16.58 -9.97 -0.68
CA VAL A 35 -17.30 -9.34 -1.80
C VAL A 35 -17.10 -7.83 -1.84
N ASN A 36 -17.48 -7.20 -2.95
CA ASN A 36 -17.49 -5.75 -3.05
C ASN A 36 -18.45 -5.16 -1.99
N GLY A 37 -18.04 -4.04 -1.38
CA GLY A 37 -18.81 -3.42 -0.30
C GLY A 37 -18.61 -4.03 1.10
N ALA A 38 -17.86 -5.13 1.26
CA ALA A 38 -17.61 -5.75 2.57
C ALA A 38 -16.72 -4.93 3.54
N GLY A 39 -16.43 -3.67 3.24
CA GLY A 39 -15.65 -2.77 4.11
C GLY A 39 -14.13 -2.93 4.04
N LYS A 40 -13.59 -3.79 3.15
CA LYS A 40 -12.14 -4.04 3.03
C LYS A 40 -11.33 -2.75 2.83
N THR A 41 -11.67 -1.95 1.83
CA THR A 41 -11.00 -0.67 1.54
C THR A 41 -11.14 0.31 2.71
N THR A 42 -12.29 0.34 3.40
CA THR A 42 -12.50 1.16 4.60
C THR A 42 -11.55 0.74 5.72
N LEU A 43 -11.42 -0.57 5.99
CA LEU A 43 -10.50 -1.09 6.98
C LEU A 43 -9.04 -0.74 6.65
N MET A 44 -8.64 -0.88 5.38
CA MET A 44 -7.31 -0.48 4.93
C MET A 44 -7.06 1.02 5.07
N ARG A 45 -8.04 1.86 4.72
CA ARG A 45 -7.93 3.32 4.90
C ARG A 45 -7.80 3.71 6.37
N MET A 46 -8.46 3.00 7.29
CA MET A 46 -8.27 3.19 8.73
C MET A 46 -6.87 2.76 9.16
N LEU A 47 -6.37 1.61 8.68
CA LEU A 47 -5.02 1.14 8.92
C LEU A 47 -3.96 2.12 8.38
N CYS A 48 -4.24 2.76 7.26
CA CYS A 48 -3.35 3.78 6.65
C CYS A 48 -3.51 5.19 7.25
N THR A 49 -4.26 5.36 8.33
CA THR A 49 -4.56 6.65 8.97
C THR A 49 -5.18 7.70 8.03
N ILE A 50 -5.92 7.26 7.01
CA ILE A 50 -6.64 8.14 6.08
C ILE A 50 -8.05 8.43 6.59
N VAL A 51 -8.69 7.44 7.24
CA VAL A 51 -10.03 7.53 7.81
C VAL A 51 -9.96 7.09 9.27
N GLN A 52 -10.47 7.93 10.18
CA GLN A 52 -10.50 7.60 11.60
C GLN A 52 -11.63 6.61 11.91
N PRO A 53 -11.43 5.59 12.75
CA PRO A 53 -12.49 4.77 13.29
C PRO A 53 -13.56 5.62 13.97
N SER A 54 -14.83 5.21 13.89
CA SER A 54 -15.92 5.81 14.70
C SER A 54 -15.85 5.33 16.15
N GLU A 55 -15.44 4.04 16.33
CA GLU A 55 -15.24 3.41 17.62
C GLU A 55 -14.07 2.45 17.58
N GLY A 56 -13.52 2.13 18.74
CA GLY A 56 -12.38 1.24 18.87
C GLY A 56 -11.06 1.90 18.49
N GLN A 57 -10.00 1.12 18.37
CA GLN A 57 -8.66 1.61 18.11
C GLN A 57 -7.80 0.59 17.37
N ILE A 58 -6.82 1.09 16.63
CA ILE A 58 -5.79 0.26 15.98
C ILE A 58 -4.46 0.57 16.67
N LEU A 59 -3.79 -0.47 17.15
CA LEU A 59 -2.55 -0.33 17.90
C LEU A 59 -1.38 -0.94 17.12
N TRP A 60 -0.26 -0.23 17.12
CA TRP A 60 1.05 -0.70 16.67
C TRP A 60 1.97 -0.87 17.86
N ASN A 61 2.37 -2.10 18.17
CA ASN A 61 3.18 -2.43 19.35
C ASN A 61 2.61 -1.82 20.64
N GLY A 62 1.28 -1.88 20.82
CA GLY A 62 0.56 -1.36 21.97
C GLY A 62 0.27 0.15 21.97
N LYS A 63 0.75 0.91 20.98
CA LYS A 63 0.50 2.35 20.84
C LYS A 63 -0.51 2.62 19.73
N ASP A 64 -1.45 3.54 19.99
CA ASP A 64 -2.45 3.96 19.02
C ASP A 64 -1.78 4.61 17.79
N ILE A 65 -2.10 4.09 16.59
CA ILE A 65 -1.50 4.56 15.33
C ILE A 65 -1.83 6.02 15.02
N TRP A 66 -2.98 6.52 15.50
CA TRP A 66 -3.36 7.93 15.34
C TRP A 66 -2.52 8.85 16.21
N LYS A 67 -2.18 8.40 17.45
CA LYS A 67 -1.29 9.13 18.36
C LYS A 67 0.15 9.12 17.90
N LEU A 68 0.61 8.06 17.24
CA LEU A 68 1.94 7.97 16.64
C LEU A 68 2.08 8.93 15.43
N GLY A 69 1.01 9.19 14.70
CA GLY A 69 1.00 10.18 13.62
C GLY A 69 2.08 9.94 12.55
N GLY A 70 3.06 10.85 12.45
CA GLY A 70 4.16 10.79 11.48
C GLY A 70 5.02 9.54 11.64
N GLU A 71 5.39 9.17 12.85
CA GLU A 71 6.22 7.99 13.14
C GLU A 71 5.60 6.69 12.57
N TYR A 72 4.28 6.55 12.66
CA TYR A 72 3.58 5.41 12.06
C TYR A 72 3.57 5.48 10.53
N ARG A 73 3.33 6.67 9.96
CA ARG A 73 3.32 6.84 8.49
C ARG A 73 4.69 6.61 7.86
N ASP A 74 5.78 6.86 8.57
CA ASP A 74 7.14 6.61 8.08
C ASP A 74 7.44 5.13 7.87
N ILE A 75 6.80 4.26 8.65
CA ILE A 75 6.94 2.80 8.52
C ILE A 75 5.89 2.17 7.62
N LEU A 76 4.99 2.98 7.03
CA LEU A 76 3.87 2.52 6.21
C LEU A 76 4.15 2.74 4.72
N GLY A 77 3.90 1.70 3.92
CA GLY A 77 3.74 1.78 2.48
C GLY A 77 2.29 1.52 2.09
N TYR A 78 1.72 2.35 1.23
CA TYR A 78 0.33 2.18 0.80
C TYR A 78 0.18 2.33 -0.71
N LEU A 79 -0.53 1.39 -1.31
CA LEU A 79 -1.01 1.47 -2.68
C LEU A 79 -2.54 1.39 -2.67
N PRO A 80 -3.26 2.49 -2.94
CA PRO A 80 -4.71 2.48 -3.06
C PRO A 80 -5.18 1.76 -4.33
N GLN A 81 -6.46 1.39 -4.37
CA GLN A 81 -7.11 0.84 -5.54
C GLN A 81 -7.03 1.82 -6.71
N ASP A 82 -7.42 3.08 -6.48
CA ASP A 82 -7.26 4.17 -7.43
C ASP A 82 -5.94 4.91 -7.14
N PHE A 83 -4.95 4.56 -7.93
CA PHE A 83 -3.62 5.14 -7.83
C PHE A 83 -3.51 6.38 -8.70
N GLY A 84 -3.56 7.55 -8.08
CA GLY A 84 -3.34 8.84 -8.75
C GLY A 84 -1.88 9.07 -9.09
N TYR A 85 -1.61 9.59 -10.29
CA TYR A 85 -0.26 9.94 -10.75
C TYR A 85 -0.27 11.21 -11.60
N TYR A 86 0.90 11.81 -11.80
CA TYR A 86 1.07 12.97 -12.69
C TYR A 86 1.35 12.51 -14.13
N PRO A 87 0.38 12.70 -15.08
CA PRO A 87 0.45 12.10 -16.41
C PRO A 87 1.67 12.49 -17.23
N ASP A 88 2.15 13.73 -17.07
CA ASP A 88 3.24 14.30 -17.86
C ASP A 88 4.64 14.06 -17.30
N LEU A 89 4.75 13.60 -16.07
CA LEU A 89 6.04 13.19 -15.51
C LEU A 89 6.50 11.87 -16.13
N THR A 90 7.83 11.72 -16.30
CA THR A 90 8.40 10.40 -16.58
C THR A 90 8.26 9.51 -15.36
N VAL A 91 8.34 8.19 -15.54
CA VAL A 91 8.36 7.23 -14.43
C VAL A 91 9.43 7.58 -13.40
N TYR A 92 10.63 7.94 -13.87
CA TYR A 92 11.73 8.33 -13.00
C TYR A 92 11.44 9.62 -12.23
N ASP A 93 10.97 10.66 -12.93
CA ASP A 93 10.69 11.95 -12.32
C ASP A 93 9.54 11.84 -11.31
N TYR A 94 8.51 11.05 -11.63
CA TYR A 94 7.42 10.74 -10.71
C TYR A 94 7.94 10.07 -9.42
N MET A 95 8.77 9.04 -9.55
CA MET A 95 9.36 8.34 -8.41
C MET A 95 10.28 9.25 -7.58
N MET A 96 11.05 10.12 -8.23
CA MET A 96 11.89 11.11 -7.55
C MET A 96 11.06 12.18 -6.83
N TYR A 97 9.96 12.63 -7.44
CA TYR A 97 9.01 13.55 -6.82
C TYR A 97 8.42 12.97 -5.53
N ILE A 98 7.90 11.73 -5.59
CA ILE A 98 7.38 11.05 -4.39
C ILE A 98 8.47 10.81 -3.34
N SER A 99 9.69 10.48 -3.77
CA SER A 99 10.83 10.35 -2.86
C SER A 99 11.11 11.64 -2.09
N SER A 100 11.00 12.80 -2.76
CA SER A 100 11.16 14.11 -2.14
C SER A 100 10.06 14.41 -1.12
N ILE A 101 8.79 14.11 -1.45
CA ILE A 101 7.65 14.24 -0.52
C ILE A 101 7.86 13.37 0.73
N LYS A 102 8.43 12.18 0.56
CA LYS A 102 8.76 11.26 1.67
C LYS A 102 10.04 11.67 2.44
N GLY A 103 10.66 12.79 2.11
CA GLY A 103 11.87 13.31 2.79
C GLY A 103 13.14 12.52 2.52
N LEU A 104 13.20 11.70 1.47
CA LEU A 104 14.40 10.92 1.14
C LEU A 104 15.50 11.84 0.58
N LYS A 105 16.71 11.75 1.14
CA LYS A 105 17.87 12.50 0.65
C LYS A 105 18.22 12.09 -0.79
N MET A 106 18.52 13.05 -1.65
CA MET A 106 18.72 12.87 -3.11
C MET A 106 19.64 11.71 -3.51
N PRO A 107 20.84 11.53 -2.93
CA PRO A 107 21.72 10.42 -3.31
C PRO A 107 21.09 9.05 -3.00
N PHE A 108 20.43 8.94 -1.85
CA PHE A 108 19.70 7.74 -1.44
C PHE A 108 18.47 7.50 -2.33
N ALA A 109 17.67 8.53 -2.59
CA ALA A 109 16.49 8.47 -3.45
C ALA A 109 16.84 7.94 -4.86
N ARG A 110 17.89 8.47 -5.50
CA ARG A 110 18.34 8.03 -6.83
C ARG A 110 18.68 6.53 -6.85
N LYS A 111 19.43 6.05 -5.87
CA LYS A 111 19.79 4.64 -5.74
C LYS A 111 18.55 3.77 -5.53
N LYS A 112 17.68 4.21 -4.61
CA LYS A 112 16.46 3.50 -4.24
C LYS A 112 15.47 3.40 -5.40
N VAL A 113 15.23 4.50 -6.10
CA VAL A 113 14.34 4.55 -7.28
C VAL A 113 14.84 3.60 -8.37
N LYS A 114 16.15 3.65 -8.71
CA LYS A 114 16.73 2.73 -9.70
C LYS A 114 16.55 1.26 -9.29
N GLN A 115 16.83 0.94 -8.03
CA GLN A 115 16.66 -0.41 -7.48
C GLN A 115 15.20 -0.88 -7.57
N LEU A 116 14.24 -0.03 -7.17
CA LEU A 116 12.82 -0.38 -7.17
C LEU A 116 12.29 -0.54 -8.59
N LEU A 117 12.63 0.38 -9.50
CA LEU A 117 12.22 0.27 -10.91
C LEU A 117 12.77 -1.00 -11.58
N ASN A 118 13.99 -1.41 -11.26
CA ASN A 118 14.53 -2.69 -11.72
C ASN A 118 13.71 -3.86 -11.19
N GLN A 119 13.40 -3.88 -9.88
CA GLN A 119 12.66 -4.95 -9.21
C GLN A 119 11.24 -5.13 -9.77
N VAL A 120 10.56 -4.04 -10.10
CA VAL A 120 9.21 -4.11 -10.72
C VAL A 120 9.26 -4.23 -12.25
N GLY A 121 10.46 -4.36 -12.85
CA GLY A 121 10.64 -4.50 -14.30
C GLY A 121 10.32 -3.24 -15.10
N MET A 122 10.47 -2.06 -14.47
CA MET A 122 10.17 -0.76 -15.10
C MET A 122 11.42 0.07 -15.46
N GLU A 123 12.63 -0.45 -15.24
CA GLU A 123 13.88 0.28 -15.50
C GLU A 123 13.98 0.78 -16.94
N LYS A 124 13.66 -0.08 -17.91
CA LYS A 124 13.70 0.27 -19.36
C LYS A 124 12.66 1.33 -19.76
N PHE A 125 11.64 1.52 -18.94
CA PHE A 125 10.55 2.48 -19.16
C PHE A 125 10.71 3.75 -18.30
N SER A 126 11.81 3.89 -17.57
CA SER A 126 12.06 4.99 -16.60
C SER A 126 11.91 6.38 -17.21
N LYS A 127 12.25 6.55 -18.49
CA LYS A 127 12.11 7.81 -19.23
C LYS A 127 10.75 7.99 -19.95
N ARG A 128 9.86 6.98 -19.92
CA ARG A 128 8.53 7.07 -20.51
C ARG A 128 7.60 7.89 -19.61
N LYS A 129 6.75 8.75 -20.21
CA LYS A 129 5.72 9.50 -19.45
C LYS A 129 4.68 8.55 -18.87
N MET A 130 4.19 8.86 -17.68
CA MET A 130 3.20 8.04 -16.95
C MET A 130 1.92 7.82 -17.77
N LYS A 131 1.43 8.81 -18.51
CA LYS A 131 0.25 8.69 -19.40
C LYS A 131 0.40 7.70 -20.54
N ASN A 132 1.63 7.33 -20.89
CA ASN A 132 1.92 6.41 -21.98
C ASN A 132 2.15 4.96 -21.49
N LEU A 133 1.82 4.67 -20.24
CA LEU A 133 1.93 3.34 -19.64
C LEU A 133 0.60 2.58 -19.77
N SER A 134 0.68 1.25 -19.84
CA SER A 134 -0.50 0.39 -19.61
C SER A 134 -0.92 0.40 -18.14
N GLY A 135 -2.16 0.01 -17.83
CA GLY A 135 -2.65 -0.07 -16.46
C GLY A 135 -1.77 -0.94 -15.56
N GLY A 136 -1.32 -2.10 -16.06
CA GLY A 136 -0.39 -2.97 -15.34
C GLY A 136 0.98 -2.33 -15.10
N MET A 137 1.50 -1.53 -16.05
CA MET A 137 2.74 -0.77 -15.87
C MET A 137 2.57 0.32 -14.81
N VAL A 138 1.46 1.06 -14.85
CA VAL A 138 1.13 2.06 -13.82
C VAL A 138 1.06 1.40 -12.44
N ARG A 139 0.41 0.24 -12.34
CA ARG A 139 0.30 -0.51 -11.08
C ARG A 139 1.67 -0.92 -10.54
N ARG A 140 2.59 -1.37 -11.41
CA ARG A 140 3.97 -1.71 -11.01
C ARG A 140 4.74 -0.49 -10.48
N VAL A 141 4.58 0.68 -11.07
CA VAL A 141 5.15 1.93 -10.55
C VAL A 141 4.55 2.27 -9.18
N GLY A 142 3.24 2.12 -9.01
CA GLY A 142 2.56 2.32 -7.73
C GLY A 142 3.07 1.39 -6.62
N ILE A 143 3.35 0.12 -6.95
CA ILE A 143 3.97 -0.81 -6.00
C ILE A 143 5.39 -0.32 -5.61
N ALA A 144 6.20 0.09 -6.59
CA ALA A 144 7.52 0.64 -6.34
C ALA A 144 7.47 1.88 -5.44
N GLN A 145 6.51 2.78 -5.69
CA GLN A 145 6.28 3.97 -4.86
C GLN A 145 5.94 3.61 -3.41
N ALA A 146 5.08 2.62 -3.19
CA ALA A 146 4.70 2.19 -1.84
C ALA A 146 5.90 1.64 -1.04
N MET A 147 6.96 1.20 -1.73
CA MET A 147 8.16 0.62 -1.13
C MET A 147 9.35 1.61 -0.97
N LEU A 148 9.18 2.89 -1.29
CA LEU A 148 10.28 3.87 -1.29
C LEU A 148 10.99 4.04 0.06
N ASN A 149 10.25 4.03 1.16
CA ASN A 149 10.76 4.24 2.51
C ASN A 149 11.06 2.94 3.28
N ASP A 150 11.23 1.80 2.58
CA ASP A 150 11.42 0.48 3.20
C ASP A 150 10.41 0.18 4.30
N PRO A 151 9.11 0.16 3.99
CA PRO A 151 8.06 0.09 4.99
C PRO A 151 8.12 -1.20 5.80
N GLN A 152 7.81 -1.09 7.10
CA GLN A 152 7.58 -2.26 7.95
C GLN A 152 6.18 -2.85 7.72
N ILE A 153 5.20 -1.99 7.39
CA ILE A 153 3.85 -2.39 7.02
C ILE A 153 3.60 -1.97 5.57
N LEU A 154 3.27 -2.93 4.71
CA LEU A 154 2.88 -2.67 3.34
C LEU A 154 1.40 -3.00 3.16
N VAL A 155 0.60 -2.01 2.77
CA VAL A 155 -0.84 -2.14 2.52
C VAL A 155 -1.11 -1.96 1.03
N LEU A 156 -1.74 -2.95 0.41
CA LEU A 156 -2.00 -2.96 -1.02
C LEU A 156 -3.49 -3.25 -1.28
N ASP A 157 -4.20 -2.28 -1.85
CA ASP A 157 -5.61 -2.45 -2.18
C ASP A 157 -5.74 -2.96 -3.62
N GLU A 158 -6.22 -4.20 -3.76
CA GLU A 158 -6.35 -4.94 -5.02
C GLU A 158 -5.10 -4.91 -5.91
N PRO A 159 -3.91 -5.29 -5.40
CA PRO A 159 -2.65 -5.07 -6.10
C PRO A 159 -2.54 -5.81 -7.43
N THR A 160 -3.34 -6.84 -7.65
CA THR A 160 -3.33 -7.68 -8.86
C THR A 160 -4.50 -7.41 -9.80
N ALA A 161 -5.36 -6.42 -9.50
CA ALA A 161 -6.44 -6.03 -10.40
C ALA A 161 -5.87 -5.54 -11.74
N GLY A 162 -6.40 -6.07 -12.85
CA GLY A 162 -5.95 -5.71 -14.20
C GLY A 162 -4.56 -6.22 -14.60
N LEU A 163 -3.90 -7.04 -13.78
CA LEU A 163 -2.64 -7.70 -14.14
C LEU A 163 -2.91 -9.03 -14.86
N ASP A 164 -2.12 -9.31 -15.90
CA ASP A 164 -2.11 -10.62 -16.56
C ASP A 164 -1.50 -11.71 -15.64
N PRO A 165 -1.68 -13.01 -15.95
CA PRO A 165 -1.18 -14.10 -15.12
C PRO A 165 0.32 -14.04 -14.85
N ASN A 166 1.14 -13.67 -15.85
CA ASN A 166 2.59 -13.57 -15.70
C ASN A 166 2.98 -12.40 -14.78
N GLU A 167 2.27 -11.28 -14.89
CA GLU A 167 2.47 -10.13 -14.02
C GLU A 167 2.08 -10.44 -12.56
N ARG A 168 1.02 -11.23 -12.33
CA ARG A 168 0.63 -11.69 -10.99
C ARG A 168 1.72 -12.56 -10.35
N ILE A 169 2.35 -13.45 -11.12
CA ILE A 169 3.47 -14.28 -10.64
C ILE A 169 4.67 -13.40 -10.29
N ARG A 170 5.02 -12.43 -11.14
CA ARG A 170 6.11 -11.48 -10.86
C ARG A 170 5.84 -10.65 -9.60
N PHE A 171 4.61 -10.15 -9.46
CA PHE A 171 4.18 -9.43 -8.26
C PHE A 171 4.33 -10.29 -7.00
N ARG A 172 3.84 -11.54 -7.04
CA ARG A 172 3.99 -12.48 -5.92
C ARG A 172 5.45 -12.69 -5.55
N ASN A 173 6.31 -12.91 -6.53
CA ASN A 173 7.75 -13.13 -6.30
C ASN A 173 8.44 -11.88 -5.72
N LEU A 174 8.03 -10.70 -6.16
CA LEU A 174 8.52 -9.42 -5.61
C LEU A 174 8.19 -9.29 -4.11
N ILE A 175 7.01 -9.71 -3.71
CA ILE A 175 6.53 -9.60 -2.32
C ILE A 175 7.15 -10.68 -1.45
N VAL A 176 7.14 -11.95 -1.88
CA VAL A 176 7.65 -13.10 -1.11
C VAL A 176 9.16 -12.99 -0.87
N GLY A 177 9.90 -12.41 -1.82
CA GLY A 177 11.34 -12.19 -1.69
C GLY A 177 11.76 -11.08 -0.71
N ARG A 178 10.81 -10.40 -0.06
CA ARG A 178 11.10 -9.31 0.88
C ARG A 178 10.60 -9.64 2.28
N THR A 179 11.39 -9.24 3.26
CA THR A 179 11.02 -9.35 4.67
C THR A 179 10.29 -8.06 5.10
N PHE A 180 8.98 -8.04 4.96
CA PHE A 180 8.14 -7.03 5.60
C PHE A 180 7.83 -7.45 7.04
N GLY A 181 7.55 -6.49 7.90
CA GLY A 181 6.96 -6.77 9.21
C GLY A 181 5.55 -7.34 9.03
N ALA A 182 4.66 -6.64 8.31
CA ALA A 182 3.37 -7.15 7.85
C ALA A 182 3.10 -6.70 6.41
N LEU A 183 2.57 -7.59 5.61
CA LEU A 183 1.95 -7.29 4.33
C LEU A 183 0.44 -7.53 4.45
N VAL A 184 -0.35 -6.50 4.23
CA VAL A 184 -1.81 -6.57 4.18
C VAL A 184 -2.27 -6.26 2.76
N TYR A 185 -3.06 -7.12 2.14
CA TYR A 185 -3.62 -6.86 0.83
C TYR A 185 -5.09 -7.28 0.75
N THR A 186 -5.87 -6.63 -0.12
CA THR A 186 -7.23 -7.04 -0.43
C THR A 186 -7.28 -7.90 -1.68
N TYR A 187 -8.23 -8.81 -1.69
CA TYR A 187 -8.61 -9.60 -2.85
C TYR A 187 -10.14 -9.61 -2.98
N CYS A 188 -10.67 -9.19 -4.12
CA CYS A 188 -12.08 -9.37 -4.40
C CYS A 188 -12.31 -10.79 -4.90
N ILE A 189 -13.23 -11.50 -4.23
CA ILE A 189 -13.80 -12.75 -4.77
C ILE A 189 -14.88 -12.29 -5.76
N GLY A 190 -14.55 -12.34 -7.07
CA GLY A 190 -15.54 -12.22 -8.12
C GLY A 190 -16.35 -13.52 -8.20
N TYR A 191 -17.66 -13.40 -8.40
CA TYR A 191 -18.51 -14.50 -8.84
C TYR A 191 -18.32 -14.72 -10.32
#